data_458add9e2d514a860f040099660b29e2
#
_entry.id   458add9e2d514a860f040099660b29e2
#
_cell.length_a   1.000
_cell.length_b   1.000
_cell.length_c   1.000
_cell.angle_alpha   90.00
_cell.angle_beta   90.00
_cell.angle_gamma   90.00
#
_symmetry.space_group_name_H-M   'P 1'
#
loop_
_entity.id
_entity.type
_entity.pdbx_description
1 polymer ?
#
loop_
_entity_poly.entity_id
_entity_poly.type
_entity_poly.pdbx_seq_one_letter_code
_entity_poly.pdbx_strand_id
1 'polypeptide(L)'
;MSNYMNTHLKTVDIHQLILALFLALLLIPSLAFPTHLLAQTVFPSPFDDSEPESSSVAAPAVVNPSAPVSLTRLQQQFWTAIKQDDDWALSNAIYAGASPTSRLANGNTALHQAVVIPSPHTAAMLLKQPGVDINARNNAGETPLMLAVLRGQIKMVQSLVSAQAAVNHPGWTALHYAASATYEQAPEMIALLLDNFAYIDAESPNATTPLMMAARYGSSPNVAVLLESGADPKLKNQQGLNALDFATAGAMPDSIAMLSEVLLQIGTLPAGTW
;
A
#
# COMPACT_ATOMS: atom_id res chain seq x y z
N MET A 1 18.68 -16.39 -43.31
CA MET A 1 17.74 -15.28 -43.25
C MET A 1 16.69 -15.63 -42.24
N SER A 2 16.86 -15.17 -41.01
CA SER A 2 15.87 -15.35 -39.95
C SER A 2 15.85 -14.07 -39.10
N ASN A 3 14.74 -13.36 -39.23
CA ASN A 3 14.50 -12.09 -38.50
C ASN A 3 14.22 -12.37 -37.01
N TYR A 4 15.10 -11.92 -36.17
CA TYR A 4 14.81 -11.76 -34.75
C TYR A 4 13.91 -10.54 -34.56
N MET A 5 12.65 -10.77 -34.26
CA MET A 5 11.74 -9.74 -33.77
C MET A 5 12.08 -9.51 -32.27
N ASN A 6 12.69 -8.37 -32.03
CA ASN A 6 12.98 -7.84 -30.71
C ASN A 6 11.69 -7.18 -30.16
N THR A 7 10.93 -7.91 -29.35
CA THR A 7 9.78 -7.37 -28.64
C THR A 7 10.27 -6.65 -27.39
N HIS A 8 10.44 -5.34 -27.48
CA HIS A 8 10.53 -4.46 -26.32
C HIS A 8 9.18 -4.48 -25.56
N LEU A 9 9.07 -5.32 -24.56
CA LEU A 9 8.06 -5.17 -23.51
C LEU A 9 8.39 -3.89 -22.74
N LYS A 10 7.64 -2.82 -23.03
CA LYS A 10 7.61 -1.63 -22.17
C LYS A 10 7.12 -2.07 -20.81
N THR A 11 7.96 -1.96 -19.79
CA THR A 11 7.55 -2.06 -18.40
C THR A 11 6.53 -0.96 -18.16
N VAL A 12 5.26 -1.34 -18.11
CA VAL A 12 4.17 -0.43 -17.78
C VAL A 12 4.34 -0.07 -16.31
N ASP A 13 4.55 1.22 -16.04
CA ASP A 13 4.65 1.74 -14.69
C ASP A 13 3.32 1.48 -13.96
N ILE A 14 3.36 0.65 -12.92
CA ILE A 14 2.19 0.26 -12.12
C ILE A 14 1.51 1.50 -11.52
N HIS A 15 2.27 2.57 -11.24
CA HIS A 15 1.73 3.86 -10.82
C HIS A 15 0.84 4.49 -11.91
N GLN A 16 1.24 4.36 -13.18
CA GLN A 16 0.44 4.85 -14.32
C GLN A 16 -0.82 4.00 -14.51
N LEU A 17 -0.76 2.69 -14.23
CA LEU A 17 -1.93 1.81 -14.30
C LEU A 17 -2.93 2.09 -13.19
N ILE A 18 -2.45 2.29 -11.97
CA ILE A 18 -3.29 2.67 -10.82
C ILE A 18 -3.89 4.06 -11.06
N LEU A 19 -3.11 5.02 -11.53
CA LEU A 19 -3.58 6.37 -11.91
C LEU A 19 -4.56 6.32 -13.09
N ALA A 20 -4.32 5.47 -14.08
CA ALA A 20 -5.22 5.27 -15.23
C ALA A 20 -6.52 4.57 -14.82
N LEU A 21 -6.50 3.63 -13.87
CA LEU A 21 -7.70 3.05 -13.26
C LEU A 21 -8.51 4.11 -12.49
N PHE A 22 -7.84 5.03 -11.78
CA PHE A 22 -8.48 6.16 -11.12
C PHE A 22 -9.08 7.17 -12.12
N LEU A 23 -8.42 7.44 -13.24
CA LEU A 23 -8.91 8.33 -14.30
C LEU A 23 -9.99 7.69 -15.18
N ALA A 24 -9.95 6.39 -15.41
CA ALA A 24 -10.99 5.66 -16.16
C ALA A 24 -12.33 5.62 -15.42
N LEU A 25 -12.34 5.69 -14.08
CA LEU A 25 -13.56 5.80 -13.27
C LEU A 25 -14.26 7.17 -13.41
N LEU A 26 -13.59 8.20 -13.95
CA LEU A 26 -14.15 9.53 -14.20
C LEU A 26 -14.86 9.64 -15.56
N LEU A 27 -14.79 8.63 -16.42
CA LEU A 27 -15.26 8.68 -17.82
C LEU A 27 -16.39 7.70 -18.18
N ILE A 28 -17.10 7.10 -17.19
CA ILE A 28 -18.28 6.28 -17.48
C ILE A 28 -19.50 7.20 -17.63
N PRO A 29 -20.13 7.30 -18.82
CA PRO A 29 -21.34 8.10 -18.98
C PRO A 29 -22.51 7.45 -18.24
N SER A 30 -23.25 8.29 -17.51
CA SER A 30 -24.37 8.05 -16.64
C SER A 30 -25.42 7.09 -17.22
N LEU A 31 -25.77 6.06 -16.43
CA LEU A 31 -27.14 5.53 -16.34
C LEU A 31 -27.72 6.04 -15.04
N ALA A 32 -28.91 6.63 -15.16
CA ALA A 32 -29.56 7.48 -14.18
C ALA A 32 -29.71 6.86 -12.78
N PHE A 33 -28.83 7.29 -11.87
CA PHE A 33 -29.05 7.27 -10.44
C PHE A 33 -29.15 8.72 -9.94
N PRO A 34 -29.91 9.02 -8.90
CA PRO A 34 -30.12 10.39 -8.46
C PRO A 34 -28.78 11.05 -8.14
N THR A 35 -28.52 12.17 -8.80
CA THR A 35 -27.25 12.92 -8.83
C THR A 35 -26.75 13.43 -7.47
N HIS A 36 -27.50 13.25 -6.39
CA HIS A 36 -27.14 13.70 -5.04
C HIS A 36 -26.25 12.73 -4.27
N LEU A 37 -26.17 11.45 -4.67
CA LEU A 37 -25.41 10.44 -3.92
C LEU A 37 -24.00 10.21 -4.52
N LEU A 38 -23.76 10.63 -5.76
CA LEU A 38 -22.50 10.37 -6.49
C LEU A 38 -21.43 11.44 -6.31
N ALA A 39 -21.80 12.61 -5.75
CA ALA A 39 -20.85 13.72 -5.58
C ALA A 39 -19.88 13.55 -4.40
N GLN A 40 -20.04 12.53 -3.56
CA GLN A 40 -19.21 12.31 -2.36
C GLN A 40 -18.47 10.96 -2.32
N THR A 41 -18.54 10.18 -3.40
CA THR A 41 -17.77 8.92 -3.49
C THR A 41 -16.38 9.08 -4.11
N VAL A 42 -15.86 10.29 -4.17
CA VAL A 42 -14.44 10.49 -4.37
C VAL A 42 -13.77 10.03 -3.09
N PHE A 43 -13.17 8.83 -3.10
CA PHE A 43 -12.19 8.51 -2.08
C PHE A 43 -11.22 9.67 -2.06
N PRO A 44 -11.03 10.35 -0.93
CA PRO A 44 -9.92 11.27 -0.83
C PRO A 44 -8.68 10.46 -1.20
N SER A 45 -7.89 10.97 -2.11
CA SER A 45 -6.51 10.50 -2.27
C SER A 45 -5.97 10.31 -0.86
N PRO A 46 -5.24 9.25 -0.54
CA PRO A 46 -4.65 9.10 0.79
C PRO A 46 -3.76 10.28 1.20
N PHE A 47 -3.79 11.37 0.48
CA PHE A 47 -2.89 12.52 0.54
C PHE A 47 -3.57 13.89 0.57
N ASP A 48 -4.89 13.98 0.82
CA ASP A 48 -5.56 15.28 1.00
C ASP A 48 -5.73 15.59 2.50
N ASP A 49 -4.65 16.04 3.12
CA ASP A 49 -4.61 16.63 4.46
C ASP A 49 -4.83 18.14 4.34
N SER A 50 -6.06 18.57 4.06
CA SER A 50 -6.44 19.96 4.27
C SER A 50 -6.78 20.19 5.73
N GLU A 51 -5.78 20.61 6.52
CA GLU A 51 -5.97 21.09 7.89
C GLU A 51 -6.70 22.45 7.91
N PRO A 52 -7.54 22.71 8.92
CA PRO A 52 -8.15 24.03 9.12
C PRO A 52 -7.12 25.02 9.67
N GLU A 53 -7.04 26.18 9.03
CA GLU A 53 -6.23 27.30 9.48
C GLU A 53 -6.57 27.74 10.92
N SER A 54 -5.57 27.75 11.82
CA SER A 54 -5.59 28.64 12.97
C SER A 54 -4.20 29.01 13.46
N SER A 55 -3.98 30.31 13.49
CA SER A 55 -3.07 31.12 14.31
C SER A 55 -1.57 31.12 13.98
N SER A 56 -1.16 32.31 13.56
CA SER A 56 0.18 32.83 13.36
C SER A 56 1.09 32.69 14.58
N VAL A 57 2.19 31.94 14.38
CA VAL A 57 3.45 32.16 15.11
C VAL A 57 4.57 32.25 14.08
N ALA A 58 5.36 33.33 14.19
CA ALA A 58 6.42 33.67 13.25
C ALA A 58 7.39 32.51 12.98
N ALA A 59 7.49 32.13 11.71
CA ALA A 59 8.39 31.08 11.22
C ALA A 59 9.85 31.55 11.19
N PRO A 60 10.82 30.69 11.57
CA PRO A 60 12.20 30.91 11.18
C PRO A 60 12.36 30.67 9.67
N ALA A 61 13.27 31.41 9.06
CA ALA A 61 13.53 31.55 7.63
C ALA A 61 13.27 30.29 6.78
N VAL A 62 12.36 30.43 5.83
CA VAL A 62 12.06 29.44 4.79
C VAL A 62 13.29 29.26 3.91
N VAL A 63 13.95 28.12 4.03
CA VAL A 63 14.93 27.65 3.06
C VAL A 63 14.13 27.19 1.82
N ASN A 64 14.32 27.88 0.72
CA ASN A 64 13.66 27.68 -0.56
C ASN A 64 13.90 26.25 -1.11
N PRO A 65 12.86 25.37 -1.32
CA PRO A 65 13.07 23.97 -1.68
C PRO A 65 13.27 23.73 -3.19
N SER A 66 13.62 24.74 -3.99
CA SER A 66 13.64 24.65 -5.45
C SER A 66 15.02 24.58 -6.11
N ALA A 67 16.07 24.20 -5.40
CA ALA A 67 17.33 23.81 -6.04
C ALA A 67 17.40 22.27 -6.08
N PRO A 68 17.69 21.63 -7.25
CA PRO A 68 17.97 20.20 -7.27
C PRO A 68 19.18 19.97 -6.36
N VAL A 69 18.94 19.20 -5.28
CA VAL A 69 20.04 18.81 -4.36
C VAL A 69 21.00 17.99 -5.19
N SER A 70 22.13 18.59 -5.58
CA SER A 70 23.22 17.87 -6.22
C SER A 70 23.77 16.88 -5.20
N LEU A 71 23.35 15.62 -5.31
CA LEU A 71 23.88 14.54 -4.51
C LEU A 71 25.41 14.55 -4.63
N THR A 72 26.11 14.45 -3.52
CA THR A 72 27.55 14.26 -3.57
C THR A 72 27.87 12.98 -4.36
N ARG A 73 29.04 12.89 -4.98
CA ARG A 73 29.46 11.69 -5.72
C ARG A 73 29.29 10.42 -4.88
N LEU A 74 29.59 10.52 -3.59
CA LEU A 74 29.45 9.41 -2.64
C LEU A 74 28.00 9.01 -2.45
N GLN A 75 27.09 9.98 -2.34
CA GLN A 75 25.67 9.71 -2.22
C GLN A 75 25.09 9.13 -3.53
N GLN A 76 25.62 9.53 -4.68
CA GLN A 76 25.25 8.91 -5.97
C GLN A 76 25.69 7.44 -6.04
N GLN A 77 26.90 7.12 -5.57
CA GLN A 77 27.40 5.74 -5.45
C GLN A 77 26.49 4.90 -4.55
N PHE A 78 26.09 5.44 -3.40
CA PHE A 78 25.15 4.81 -2.47
C PHE A 78 23.82 4.43 -3.15
N TRP A 79 23.16 5.36 -3.84
CA TRP A 79 21.92 5.08 -4.54
C TRP A 79 22.08 4.14 -5.74
N THR A 80 23.25 4.17 -6.39
CA THR A 80 23.58 3.26 -7.49
C THR A 80 23.75 1.84 -7.00
N ALA A 81 24.45 1.65 -5.87
CA ALA A 81 24.60 0.33 -5.24
C ALA A 81 23.25 -0.32 -4.90
N ILE A 82 22.28 0.45 -4.39
CA ILE A 82 20.91 -0.04 -4.13
C ILE A 82 20.25 -0.48 -5.44
N LYS A 83 20.36 0.32 -6.50
CA LYS A 83 19.77 -0.01 -7.81
C LYS A 83 20.35 -1.25 -8.46
N GLN A 84 21.61 -1.57 -8.16
CA GLN A 84 22.33 -2.71 -8.68
C GLN A 84 22.26 -3.94 -7.77
N ASP A 85 21.63 -3.80 -6.61
CA ASP A 85 21.59 -4.80 -5.53
C ASP A 85 23.00 -5.25 -5.09
N ASP A 86 23.95 -4.30 -5.10
CA ASP A 86 25.34 -4.52 -4.73
C ASP A 86 25.57 -4.12 -3.26
N ASP A 87 25.48 -5.10 -2.37
CA ASP A 87 25.64 -4.93 -0.93
C ASP A 87 27.07 -4.53 -0.53
N TRP A 88 28.08 -5.01 -1.29
CA TRP A 88 29.48 -4.63 -1.06
C TRP A 88 29.72 -3.16 -1.40
N ALA A 89 29.26 -2.70 -2.59
CA ALA A 89 29.36 -1.30 -2.98
C ALA A 89 28.58 -0.39 -2.02
N LEU A 90 27.40 -0.83 -1.56
CA LEU A 90 26.60 -0.13 -0.58
C LEU A 90 27.34 0.00 0.76
N SER A 91 27.91 -1.10 1.26
CA SER A 91 28.71 -1.12 2.49
C SER A 91 29.89 -0.15 2.41
N ASN A 92 30.64 -0.17 1.30
CA ASN A 92 31.75 0.74 1.07
C ASN A 92 31.31 2.20 1.03
N ALA A 93 30.18 2.51 0.38
CA ALA A 93 29.65 3.86 0.35
C ALA A 93 29.28 4.37 1.75
N ILE A 94 28.65 3.53 2.58
CA ILE A 94 28.30 3.85 3.97
C ILE A 94 29.59 4.05 4.80
N TYR A 95 30.55 3.13 4.68
CA TYR A 95 31.83 3.24 5.39
C TYR A 95 32.60 4.53 5.02
N ALA A 96 32.52 4.94 3.74
CA ALA A 96 33.09 6.19 3.27
C ALA A 96 32.30 7.44 3.71
N GLY A 97 31.18 7.30 4.40
CA GLY A 97 30.40 8.40 4.98
C GLY A 97 29.10 8.74 4.23
N ALA A 98 28.64 7.91 3.29
CA ALA A 98 27.29 8.07 2.75
C ALA A 98 26.26 7.83 3.85
N SER A 99 25.24 8.70 3.94
CA SER A 99 24.21 8.57 4.96
C SER A 99 23.16 7.53 4.56
N PRO A 100 22.98 6.43 5.31
CA PRO A 100 21.93 5.44 5.06
C PRO A 100 20.53 5.97 5.35
N THR A 101 20.42 7.11 6.07
CA THR A 101 19.14 7.75 6.40
C THR A 101 18.71 8.79 5.37
N SER A 102 19.48 8.96 4.28
CA SER A 102 19.16 9.88 3.20
C SER A 102 17.81 9.55 2.55
N ARG A 103 17.12 10.59 2.09
CA ARG A 103 15.84 10.47 1.40
C ARG A 103 15.93 11.03 -0.02
N LEU A 104 15.19 10.43 -0.93
CA LEU A 104 14.93 10.96 -2.26
C LEU A 104 13.88 12.09 -2.22
N ALA A 105 13.68 12.81 -3.32
CA ALA A 105 12.73 13.91 -3.40
C ALA A 105 11.26 13.49 -3.10
N ASN A 106 10.91 12.23 -3.39
CA ASN A 106 9.61 11.65 -3.06
C ASN A 106 9.52 11.13 -1.61
N GLY A 107 10.50 11.43 -0.76
CA GLY A 107 10.57 10.97 0.62
C GLY A 107 11.03 9.53 0.82
N ASN A 108 11.27 8.77 -0.27
CA ASN A 108 11.74 7.39 -0.15
C ASN A 108 13.11 7.33 0.53
N THR A 109 13.22 6.50 1.56
CA THR A 109 14.49 6.11 2.17
C THR A 109 15.19 5.05 1.32
N ALA A 110 16.43 4.71 1.70
CA ALA A 110 17.18 3.62 1.09
C ALA A 110 16.37 2.30 1.09
N LEU A 111 15.69 2.00 2.19
CA LEU A 111 14.89 0.78 2.33
C LEU A 111 13.65 0.80 1.43
N HIS A 112 12.96 1.94 1.29
CA HIS A 112 11.88 2.09 0.29
C HIS A 112 12.43 1.82 -1.12
N GLN A 113 13.60 2.36 -1.45
CA GLN A 113 14.18 2.20 -2.77
C GLN A 113 14.57 0.74 -3.05
N ALA A 114 15.10 0.02 -2.06
CA ALA A 114 15.41 -1.39 -2.16
C ALA A 114 14.18 -2.28 -2.37
N VAL A 115 13.00 -1.83 -1.92
CA VAL A 115 11.70 -2.46 -2.21
C VAL A 115 11.21 -2.07 -3.61
N VAL A 116 11.29 -0.79 -3.97
CA VAL A 116 10.83 -0.28 -5.28
C VAL A 116 11.59 -0.93 -6.43
N ILE A 117 12.89 -1.06 -6.28
CA ILE A 117 13.76 -1.84 -7.18
C ILE A 117 14.11 -3.10 -6.41
N PRO A 118 13.52 -4.27 -6.73
CA PRO A 118 13.71 -5.48 -5.95
C PRO A 118 15.19 -5.78 -5.70
N SER A 119 15.70 -5.36 -4.55
CA SER A 119 17.11 -5.40 -4.18
C SER A 119 17.27 -6.10 -2.83
N PRO A 120 17.12 -7.43 -2.79
CA PRO A 120 17.07 -8.20 -1.55
C PRO A 120 18.38 -8.17 -0.74
N HIS A 121 19.54 -8.16 -1.40
CA HIS A 121 20.84 -8.14 -0.70
C HIS A 121 21.08 -6.81 -0.01
N THR A 122 20.84 -5.71 -0.72
CA THR A 122 20.98 -4.36 -0.14
C THR A 122 19.90 -4.08 0.91
N ALA A 123 18.67 -4.58 0.73
CA ALA A 123 17.63 -4.50 1.76
C ALA A 123 18.06 -5.22 3.05
N ALA A 124 18.55 -6.48 2.93
CA ALA A 124 19.02 -7.25 4.09
C ALA A 124 20.19 -6.57 4.81
N MET A 125 21.06 -5.90 4.07
CA MET A 125 22.15 -5.12 4.64
C MET A 125 21.64 -3.86 5.34
N LEU A 126 20.72 -3.10 4.72
CA LEU A 126 20.14 -1.89 5.28
C LEU A 126 19.38 -2.18 6.59
N LEU A 127 18.66 -3.30 6.67
CA LEU A 127 17.94 -3.71 7.89
C LEU A 127 18.85 -3.94 9.09
N LYS A 128 20.15 -4.14 8.87
CA LYS A 128 21.16 -4.30 9.93
C LYS A 128 21.91 -3.00 10.25
N GLN A 129 21.70 -1.94 9.47
CA GLN A 129 22.42 -0.69 9.66
C GLN A 129 21.83 0.14 10.81
N PRO A 130 22.66 0.63 11.74
CA PRO A 130 22.20 1.55 12.77
C PRO A 130 21.58 2.81 12.16
N GLY A 131 20.46 3.26 12.75
CA GLY A 131 19.79 4.50 12.35
C GLY A 131 18.88 4.39 11.13
N VAL A 132 18.81 3.22 10.45
CA VAL A 132 17.80 2.98 9.42
C VAL A 132 16.45 2.76 10.10
N ASP A 133 15.51 3.67 9.82
CA ASP A 133 14.12 3.54 10.29
C ASP A 133 13.35 2.62 9.34
N ILE A 134 13.07 1.40 9.81
CA ILE A 134 12.33 0.37 9.06
C ILE A 134 10.88 0.78 8.79
N ASN A 135 10.33 1.65 9.64
CA ASN A 135 8.94 2.12 9.57
C ASN A 135 8.84 3.54 9.02
N ALA A 136 9.92 4.05 8.44
CA ALA A 136 9.91 5.37 7.82
C ALA A 136 8.76 5.49 6.83
N ARG A 137 8.12 6.66 6.78
CA ARG A 137 7.10 6.98 5.77
C ARG A 137 7.70 7.87 4.68
N ASN A 138 7.35 7.59 3.43
CA ASN A 138 7.64 8.47 2.30
C ASN A 138 6.62 9.62 2.24
N ASN A 139 6.71 10.50 1.23
CA ASN A 139 5.77 11.62 1.06
C ASN A 139 4.32 11.16 0.79
N ALA A 140 4.16 9.92 0.38
CA ALA A 140 2.87 9.29 0.19
C ALA A 140 2.32 8.63 1.47
N GLY A 141 3.02 8.75 2.60
CA GLY A 141 2.65 8.11 3.86
C GLY A 141 2.90 6.60 3.89
N GLU A 142 3.51 6.03 2.85
CA GLU A 142 3.75 4.59 2.74
C GLU A 142 5.03 4.19 3.47
N THR A 143 5.00 3.01 4.11
CA THR A 143 6.18 2.36 4.68
C THR A 143 6.82 1.39 3.68
N PRO A 144 8.09 0.99 3.86
CA PRO A 144 8.70 -0.08 3.05
C PRO A 144 7.85 -1.36 3.01
N LEU A 145 7.24 -1.73 4.15
CA LEU A 145 6.36 -2.90 4.22
C LEU A 145 5.12 -2.75 3.33
N MET A 146 4.45 -1.61 3.36
CA MET A 146 3.29 -1.32 2.50
C MET A 146 3.65 -1.42 1.02
N LEU A 147 4.81 -0.87 0.61
CA LEU A 147 5.29 -0.96 -0.76
C LEU A 147 5.63 -2.39 -1.17
N ALA A 148 6.22 -3.20 -0.28
CA ALA A 148 6.53 -4.60 -0.55
C ALA A 148 5.24 -5.42 -0.76
N VAL A 149 4.22 -5.17 0.06
CA VAL A 149 2.89 -5.78 -0.08
C VAL A 149 2.23 -5.35 -1.40
N LEU A 150 2.19 -4.06 -1.69
CA LEU A 150 1.62 -3.53 -2.93
C LEU A 150 2.25 -4.16 -4.18
N ARG A 151 3.52 -4.57 -4.10
CA ARG A 151 4.29 -5.19 -5.19
C ARG A 151 4.27 -6.72 -5.17
N GLY A 152 3.55 -7.36 -4.26
CA GLY A 152 3.46 -8.81 -4.14
C GLY A 152 4.80 -9.49 -3.75
N GLN A 153 5.70 -8.77 -3.10
CA GLN A 153 7.05 -9.25 -2.77
C GLN A 153 7.04 -10.03 -1.45
N ILE A 154 6.47 -11.24 -1.43
CA ILE A 154 6.32 -12.05 -0.21
C ILE A 154 7.64 -12.19 0.56
N LYS A 155 8.75 -12.53 -0.12
CA LYS A 155 10.05 -12.68 0.54
C LYS A 155 10.56 -11.38 1.18
N MET A 156 10.31 -10.25 0.55
CA MET A 156 10.66 -8.94 1.11
C MET A 156 9.80 -8.62 2.32
N VAL A 157 8.50 -8.91 2.27
CA VAL A 157 7.57 -8.77 3.42
C VAL A 157 8.05 -9.64 4.58
N GLN A 158 8.38 -10.91 4.35
CA GLN A 158 8.93 -11.80 5.37
C GLN A 158 10.22 -11.24 6.00
N SER A 159 11.12 -10.70 5.18
CA SER A 159 12.37 -10.10 5.66
C SER A 159 12.11 -8.85 6.53
N LEU A 160 11.19 -7.98 6.10
CA LEU A 160 10.81 -6.77 6.82
C LEU A 160 10.13 -7.10 8.15
N VAL A 161 9.18 -8.04 8.16
CA VAL A 161 8.48 -8.48 9.36
C VAL A 161 9.45 -9.16 10.34
N SER A 162 10.34 -10.03 9.85
CA SER A 162 11.40 -10.64 10.67
C SER A 162 12.33 -9.61 11.30
N ALA A 163 12.54 -8.48 10.63
CA ALA A 163 13.29 -7.34 11.14
C ALA A 163 12.45 -6.37 11.99
N GLN A 164 11.25 -6.80 12.44
CA GLN A 164 10.34 -6.06 13.30
C GLN A 164 9.73 -4.80 12.65
N ALA A 165 9.49 -4.83 11.34
CA ALA A 165 8.65 -3.82 10.70
C ALA A 165 7.24 -3.83 11.33
N ALA A 166 6.72 -2.66 11.64
CA ALA A 166 5.38 -2.53 12.18
C ALA A 166 4.33 -2.92 11.12
N VAL A 167 3.57 -3.96 11.40
CA VAL A 167 2.50 -4.44 10.52
C VAL A 167 1.28 -3.53 10.62
N ASN A 168 1.03 -3.02 11.84
CA ASN A 168 -0.11 -2.16 12.13
C ASN A 168 0.31 -0.69 12.22
N HIS A 169 -0.50 0.17 11.62
CA HIS A 169 -0.36 1.63 11.66
C HIS A 169 -1.74 2.27 11.80
N PRO A 170 -1.85 3.47 12.38
CA PRO A 170 -3.05 4.29 12.22
C PRO A 170 -3.29 4.61 10.74
N GLY A 171 -4.53 4.53 10.31
CA GLY A 171 -4.92 4.78 8.92
C GLY A 171 -4.74 3.57 8.00
N TRP A 172 -4.30 3.80 6.77
CA TRP A 172 -4.09 2.71 5.81
C TRP A 172 -2.97 1.78 6.25
N THR A 173 -3.24 0.48 6.30
CA THR A 173 -2.28 -0.55 6.74
C THR A 173 -1.84 -1.43 5.57
N ALA A 174 -0.76 -2.20 5.77
CA ALA A 174 -0.31 -3.21 4.80
C ALA A 174 -1.44 -4.20 4.43
N LEU A 175 -2.33 -4.54 5.38
CA LEU A 175 -3.45 -5.44 5.13
C LEU A 175 -4.49 -4.85 4.18
N HIS A 176 -4.75 -3.54 4.20
CA HIS A 176 -5.62 -2.89 3.21
C HIS A 176 -5.07 -3.02 1.79
N TYR A 177 -3.76 -2.84 1.62
CA TYR A 177 -3.09 -2.99 0.31
C TYR A 177 -3.12 -4.45 -0.17
N ALA A 178 -2.85 -5.42 0.72
CA ALA A 178 -2.95 -6.85 0.39
C ALA A 178 -4.39 -7.23 -0.01
N ALA A 179 -5.37 -6.75 0.74
CA ALA A 179 -6.79 -7.02 0.51
C ALA A 179 -7.28 -6.52 -0.85
N SER A 180 -6.82 -5.34 -1.28
CA SER A 180 -7.17 -4.74 -2.58
C SER A 180 -6.36 -5.28 -3.76
N ALA A 181 -5.37 -6.13 -3.51
CA ALA A 181 -4.49 -6.64 -4.56
C ALA A 181 -5.17 -7.69 -5.44
N THR A 182 -4.73 -7.74 -6.71
CA THR A 182 -5.25 -8.68 -7.72
C THR A 182 -4.20 -9.67 -8.21
N TYR A 183 -2.98 -9.65 -7.67
CA TYR A 183 -1.96 -10.66 -7.99
C TYR A 183 -2.30 -12.01 -7.33
N GLU A 184 -1.89 -13.09 -7.95
CA GLU A 184 -2.26 -14.47 -7.59
C GLU A 184 -1.95 -14.81 -6.12
N GLN A 185 -0.83 -14.32 -5.58
CA GLN A 185 -0.40 -14.59 -4.21
C GLN A 185 -1.02 -13.63 -3.17
N ALA A 186 -2.01 -12.82 -3.53
CA ALA A 186 -2.64 -11.90 -2.59
C ALA A 186 -3.28 -12.60 -1.37
N PRO A 187 -3.97 -13.75 -1.52
CA PRO A 187 -4.48 -14.51 -0.36
C PRO A 187 -3.37 -14.96 0.58
N GLU A 188 -2.23 -15.46 0.04
CA GLU A 188 -1.06 -15.83 0.84
C GLU A 188 -0.46 -14.62 1.57
N MET A 189 -0.41 -13.47 0.92
CA MET A 189 0.06 -12.22 1.52
C MET A 189 -0.85 -11.77 2.67
N ILE A 190 -2.17 -11.90 2.53
CA ILE A 190 -3.15 -11.61 3.58
C ILE A 190 -2.89 -12.54 4.78
N ALA A 191 -2.80 -13.86 4.55
CA ALA A 191 -2.53 -14.84 5.58
C ALA A 191 -1.21 -14.53 6.31
N LEU A 192 -0.13 -14.25 5.57
CA LEU A 192 1.17 -13.86 6.12
C LEU A 192 1.07 -12.65 7.05
N LEU A 193 0.31 -11.62 6.68
CA LEU A 193 0.14 -10.43 7.50
C LEU A 193 -0.68 -10.72 8.76
N LEU A 194 -1.73 -11.54 8.65
CA LEU A 194 -2.57 -11.96 9.79
C LEU A 194 -1.78 -12.84 10.76
N ASP A 195 -0.97 -13.77 10.29
CA ASP A 195 -0.04 -14.59 11.09
C ASP A 195 0.97 -13.73 11.85
N ASN A 196 1.24 -12.51 11.36
CA ASN A 196 2.09 -11.52 12.00
C ASN A 196 1.28 -10.40 12.68
N PHE A 197 0.09 -10.74 13.17
CA PHE A 197 -0.76 -9.90 14.02
C PHE A 197 -1.29 -8.63 13.35
N ALA A 198 -1.49 -8.65 12.03
CA ALA A 198 -2.25 -7.57 11.38
C ALA A 198 -3.66 -7.50 11.97
N TYR A 199 -4.12 -6.30 12.28
CA TYR A 199 -5.50 -6.09 12.74
C TYR A 199 -6.45 -6.34 11.58
N ILE A 200 -7.24 -7.43 11.68
CA ILE A 200 -8.09 -7.90 10.59
C ILE A 200 -9.13 -6.86 10.16
N ASP A 201 -9.69 -6.16 11.14
CA ASP A 201 -10.67 -5.09 10.93
C ASP A 201 -10.05 -3.71 11.16
N ALA A 202 -8.77 -3.53 10.77
CA ALA A 202 -8.11 -2.24 10.82
C ALA A 202 -8.94 -1.18 10.09
N GLU A 203 -9.09 0.00 10.69
CA GLU A 203 -9.81 1.10 10.10
C GLU A 203 -8.87 2.08 9.40
N SER A 204 -9.17 2.39 8.15
CA SER A 204 -8.57 3.53 7.44
C SER A 204 -9.16 4.86 7.96
N PRO A 205 -8.67 6.04 7.54
CA PRO A 205 -9.19 7.33 8.02
C PRO A 205 -10.71 7.52 7.86
N ASN A 206 -11.33 6.86 6.89
CA ASN A 206 -12.79 6.86 6.68
C ASN A 206 -13.49 5.60 7.20
N ALA A 207 -12.84 4.86 8.11
CA ALA A 207 -13.29 3.60 8.68
C ALA A 207 -13.54 2.47 7.63
N THR A 208 -12.88 2.53 6.47
CA THR A 208 -12.89 1.41 5.51
C THR A 208 -12.02 0.29 6.05
N THR A 209 -12.53 -0.95 6.06
CA THR A 209 -11.79 -2.14 6.51
C THR A 209 -11.09 -2.87 5.36
N PRO A 210 -10.10 -3.75 5.64
CA PRO A 210 -9.51 -4.61 4.61
C PRO A 210 -10.55 -5.46 3.86
N LEU A 211 -11.57 -5.97 4.54
CA LEU A 211 -12.64 -6.74 3.90
C LEU A 211 -13.43 -5.89 2.89
N MET A 212 -13.72 -4.63 3.18
CA MET A 212 -14.35 -3.70 2.23
C MET A 212 -13.45 -3.47 1.01
N MET A 213 -12.14 -3.34 1.21
CA MET A 213 -11.17 -3.18 0.11
C MET A 213 -11.10 -4.44 -0.76
N ALA A 214 -11.05 -5.63 -0.15
CA ALA A 214 -11.07 -6.91 -0.86
C ALA A 214 -12.36 -7.06 -1.68
N ALA A 215 -13.49 -6.71 -1.09
CA ALA A 215 -14.81 -6.84 -1.70
C ALA A 215 -14.99 -5.99 -2.97
N ARG A 216 -14.35 -4.80 -3.00
CA ARG A 216 -14.49 -3.87 -4.14
C ARG A 216 -13.40 -4.01 -5.19
N TYR A 217 -12.15 -4.17 -4.77
CA TYR A 217 -10.97 -4.04 -5.62
C TYR A 217 -10.14 -5.30 -5.71
N GLY A 218 -10.27 -6.20 -4.72
CA GLY A 218 -9.53 -7.45 -4.64
C GLY A 218 -10.16 -8.56 -5.47
N SER A 219 -9.88 -9.77 -5.06
CA SER A 219 -10.45 -10.99 -5.66
C SER A 219 -11.33 -11.71 -4.65
N SER A 220 -12.25 -12.58 -5.13
CA SER A 220 -13.06 -13.42 -4.24
C SER A 220 -12.23 -14.31 -3.30
N PRO A 221 -11.06 -14.85 -3.67
CA PRO A 221 -10.17 -15.51 -2.73
C PRO A 221 -9.69 -14.61 -1.58
N ASN A 222 -9.43 -13.31 -1.83
CA ASN A 222 -9.06 -12.37 -0.76
C ASN A 222 -10.20 -12.18 0.23
N VAL A 223 -11.44 -12.06 -0.28
CA VAL A 223 -12.66 -11.98 0.56
C VAL A 223 -12.80 -13.25 1.40
N ALA A 224 -12.62 -14.44 0.78
CA ALA A 224 -12.70 -15.72 1.47
C ALA A 224 -11.72 -15.83 2.63
N VAL A 225 -10.44 -15.56 2.39
CA VAL A 225 -9.41 -15.63 3.42
C VAL A 225 -9.68 -14.68 4.58
N LEU A 226 -10.14 -13.43 4.31
CA LEU A 226 -10.50 -12.49 5.36
C LEU A 226 -11.70 -12.95 6.18
N LEU A 227 -12.75 -13.47 5.54
CA LEU A 227 -13.93 -14.01 6.24
C LEU A 227 -13.58 -15.25 7.07
N GLU A 228 -12.81 -16.19 6.51
CA GLU A 228 -12.33 -17.39 7.21
C GLU A 228 -11.42 -17.03 8.40
N SER A 229 -10.69 -15.94 8.30
CA SER A 229 -9.85 -15.42 9.40
C SER A 229 -10.64 -14.59 10.44
N GLY A 230 -11.94 -14.40 10.25
CA GLY A 230 -12.83 -13.76 11.23
C GLY A 230 -13.06 -12.26 11.03
N ALA A 231 -12.86 -11.72 9.83
CA ALA A 231 -13.24 -10.33 9.51
C ALA A 231 -14.75 -10.12 9.67
N ASP A 232 -15.15 -9.01 10.31
CA ASP A 232 -16.58 -8.70 10.52
C ASP A 232 -17.22 -8.05 9.28
N PRO A 233 -18.09 -8.76 8.55
CA PRO A 233 -18.76 -8.21 7.36
C PRO A 233 -19.84 -7.17 7.67
N LYS A 234 -20.21 -6.98 8.95
CA LYS A 234 -21.23 -6.01 9.39
C LYS A 234 -20.67 -4.62 9.62
N LEU A 235 -19.36 -4.49 9.78
CA LEU A 235 -18.73 -3.19 9.99
C LEU A 235 -19.09 -2.22 8.87
N LYS A 236 -19.24 -0.97 9.22
CA LYS A 236 -19.61 0.11 8.30
C LYS A 236 -18.59 1.23 8.36
N ASN A 237 -18.23 1.73 7.19
CA ASN A 237 -17.40 2.93 7.10
C ASN A 237 -18.18 4.19 7.51
N GLN A 238 -17.53 5.35 7.48
CA GLN A 238 -18.17 6.63 7.82
C GLN A 238 -19.36 7.00 6.94
N GLN A 239 -19.49 6.40 5.75
CA GLN A 239 -20.63 6.57 4.84
C GLN A 239 -21.78 5.59 5.13
N GLY A 240 -21.62 4.74 6.14
CA GLY A 240 -22.61 3.70 6.49
C GLY A 240 -22.57 2.47 5.59
N LEU A 241 -21.56 2.33 4.72
CA LEU A 241 -21.42 1.22 3.77
C LEU A 241 -20.62 0.07 4.40
N ASN A 242 -21.10 -1.16 4.20
CA ASN A 242 -20.44 -2.39 4.61
C ASN A 242 -19.72 -3.09 3.43
N ALA A 243 -19.10 -4.25 3.67
CA ALA A 243 -18.37 -5.00 2.64
C ALA A 243 -19.25 -5.42 1.46
N LEU A 244 -20.55 -5.76 1.68
CA LEU A 244 -21.49 -6.12 0.61
C LEU A 244 -21.81 -4.93 -0.30
N ASP A 245 -21.97 -3.73 0.29
CA ASP A 245 -22.14 -2.49 -0.46
C ASP A 245 -20.94 -2.21 -1.35
N PHE A 246 -19.72 -2.45 -0.83
CA PHE A 246 -18.46 -2.32 -1.57
C PHE A 246 -18.36 -3.32 -2.73
N ALA A 247 -18.73 -4.60 -2.49
CA ALA A 247 -18.76 -5.63 -3.54
C ALA A 247 -19.74 -5.26 -4.66
N THR A 248 -20.93 -4.76 -4.27
CA THR A 248 -21.97 -4.31 -5.21
C THR A 248 -21.46 -3.12 -6.05
N ALA A 249 -20.84 -2.14 -5.40
CA ALA A 249 -20.24 -0.99 -6.08
C ALA A 249 -19.06 -1.35 -7.00
N GLY A 250 -18.35 -2.44 -6.69
CA GLY A 250 -17.29 -3.01 -7.51
C GLY A 250 -17.78 -3.94 -8.64
N ALA A 251 -19.09 -4.24 -8.68
CA ALA A 251 -19.67 -5.24 -9.58
C ALA A 251 -18.98 -6.60 -9.50
N MET A 252 -18.72 -7.09 -8.28
CA MET A 252 -17.96 -8.32 -7.98
C MET A 252 -18.93 -9.47 -7.61
N PRO A 253 -19.47 -10.24 -8.58
CA PRO A 253 -20.57 -11.17 -8.35
C PRO A 253 -20.25 -12.26 -7.33
N ASP A 254 -19.03 -12.83 -7.38
CA ASP A 254 -18.63 -13.89 -6.45
C ASP A 254 -18.50 -13.38 -5.02
N SER A 255 -17.95 -12.18 -4.85
CA SER A 255 -17.86 -11.52 -3.54
C SER A 255 -19.24 -11.15 -3.00
N ILE A 256 -20.16 -10.70 -3.87
CA ILE A 256 -21.56 -10.41 -3.51
C ILE A 256 -22.24 -11.68 -2.99
N ALA A 257 -22.13 -12.80 -3.72
CA ALA A 257 -22.73 -14.07 -3.34
C ALA A 257 -22.20 -14.54 -1.97
N MET A 258 -20.89 -14.55 -1.80
CA MET A 258 -20.22 -14.97 -0.56
C MET A 258 -20.62 -14.11 0.64
N LEU A 259 -20.55 -12.78 0.50
CA LEU A 259 -20.90 -11.86 1.59
C LEU A 259 -22.38 -11.91 1.93
N SER A 260 -23.26 -12.08 0.94
CA SER A 260 -24.71 -12.24 1.16
C SER A 260 -25.02 -13.52 1.94
N GLU A 261 -24.36 -14.63 1.61
CA GLU A 261 -24.52 -15.89 2.32
C GLU A 261 -24.07 -15.78 3.78
N VAL A 262 -22.87 -15.24 4.01
CA VAL A 262 -22.32 -15.04 5.37
C VAL A 262 -23.24 -14.13 6.20
N LEU A 263 -23.70 -13.00 5.64
CA LEU A 263 -24.59 -12.07 6.36
C LEU A 263 -25.95 -12.71 6.68
N LEU A 264 -26.50 -13.57 5.82
CA LEU A 264 -27.71 -14.34 6.09
C LEU A 264 -27.52 -15.33 7.24
N GLN A 265 -26.40 -16.07 7.23
CA GLN A 265 -26.05 -17.01 8.30
C GLN A 265 -25.93 -16.32 9.65
N ILE A 266 -25.20 -15.19 9.70
CA ILE A 266 -25.03 -14.38 10.91
C ILE A 266 -26.36 -13.81 11.42
N GLY A 267 -27.29 -13.44 10.52
CA GLY A 267 -28.60 -12.91 10.89
C GLY A 267 -29.56 -13.97 11.44
N THR A 268 -29.32 -15.27 11.18
CA THR A 268 -30.15 -16.39 11.64
C THR A 268 -29.64 -17.02 12.94
N LEU A 269 -28.43 -16.71 13.38
CA LEU A 269 -27.89 -17.22 14.64
C LEU A 269 -28.38 -16.41 15.85
N PRO A 270 -28.69 -17.05 17.00
CA PRO A 270 -29.02 -16.34 18.23
C PRO A 270 -27.87 -15.44 18.67
N ALA A 271 -28.20 -14.25 19.19
CA ALA A 271 -27.18 -13.33 19.72
C ALA A 271 -26.37 -14.01 20.83
N GLY A 272 -25.04 -14.16 20.65
CA GLY A 272 -24.11 -14.74 21.63
C GLY A 272 -23.48 -16.08 21.28
N THR A 273 -23.59 -16.54 20.02
CA THR A 273 -22.95 -17.78 19.54
C THR A 273 -21.60 -17.55 18.84
N TRP A 274 -20.85 -16.53 19.22
CA TRP A 274 -19.49 -16.20 18.72
C TRP A 274 -18.41 -16.68 19.65
#